data_51005134e233ba9dc71078815c8ff5a0
#
_entry.id   51005134e233ba9dc71078815c8ff5a0
#
_cell.length_a   1.000
_cell.length_b   1.000
_cell.length_c   1.000
_cell.angle_alpha   90.00
_cell.angle_beta   90.00
_cell.angle_gamma   90.00
#
_symmetry.space_group_name_H-M   'P 1'
#
loop_
_entity.id
_entity.type
_entity.pdbx_description
1 polymer ?
#
loop_
_entity_poly.entity_id
_entity_poly.type
_entity_poly.pdbx_seq_one_letter_code
_entity_poly.pdbx_strand_id
1 'polypeptide(L)'
;MFSKTILGRALPAFLAGASLPAFAVAGQVSFTDNVPLTTTNWTQSVTLSKFDPALGDLQAVIVTLQAHNEGSAAFENQDAASATVTMTFSTRVEVQRPDLSQLLFGEPTVNTSDSVTAFDGVLDFGGASGRNYANLSQNVTQSVTANPPSPDLALFTGPAGNPGTITLPVVAVGQSTGTGAGNLTLAFSSKASAAVTVQYLFAPDCNNNDVADDLDIQNGTSSDCDGNGVPDECQPDCDKDGTPDACEADCDHDGTPDACDETPCPECHEINRRTPGSLLLFPEFDNRRGQVTLVTVTNTNCDSLEGSVDLEFVYIGRYGPAHQDLPCPETNRTRHLTPCDTITLWTNADNPNYTQGYLYVFAKNSQTGKAIVFNHLIGEEFFLSPNDQLDDSVSALVFHAFGEQRANTDLDGDGIRDLDGREYDEAPDELLIPRFLGQDDVFNSRLILIGLSGGTAFTTTVAFQVYNDNEEMSSAEYSFYCWADPRLVEINGVFTQDYLVNTNHDSDEIVGANMHESGWFRVDGLLAQSTAAEIVDPAIYAVLVERAGSYSVVDLPWELCTQSNGDLLPVSLFGDQDE
;
A
#
# COMPACT_ATOMS: atom_id res chain seq x y z
N MET A 1 -28.47 60.57 -28.94
CA MET A 1 -29.67 60.21 -28.17
C MET A 1 -29.57 58.73 -27.85
N PHE A 2 -29.01 58.40 -26.71
CA PHE A 2 -28.88 57.01 -26.26
C PHE A 2 -29.54 56.87 -24.90
N SER A 3 -30.58 56.03 -24.86
CA SER A 3 -31.30 55.67 -23.65
C SER A 3 -30.51 54.63 -22.90
N LYS A 4 -30.14 54.89 -21.65
CA LYS A 4 -29.56 53.94 -20.70
C LYS A 4 -30.70 53.26 -19.91
N THR A 5 -30.87 51.95 -20.14
CA THR A 5 -31.70 51.12 -19.30
C THR A 5 -30.87 50.61 -18.12
N ILE A 6 -31.25 50.94 -16.91
CA ILE A 6 -30.66 50.49 -15.67
C ILE A 6 -31.30 49.16 -15.30
N LEU A 7 -30.55 48.04 -15.36
CA LEU A 7 -30.98 46.78 -14.77
C LEU A 7 -30.61 46.78 -13.28
N GLY A 8 -31.65 46.75 -12.45
CA GLY A 8 -31.50 46.55 -11.01
C GLY A 8 -30.97 45.15 -10.67
N ARG A 9 -29.84 45.10 -9.99
CA ARG A 9 -29.34 43.90 -9.33
C ARG A 9 -30.16 43.63 -8.06
N ALA A 10 -30.90 42.51 -8.01
CA ALA A 10 -31.43 41.97 -6.78
C ALA A 10 -30.24 41.30 -5.99
N LEU A 11 -29.99 41.78 -4.79
CA LEU A 11 -29.15 41.08 -3.81
C LEU A 11 -29.82 39.77 -3.39
N PRO A 12 -29.11 38.65 -3.37
CA PRO A 12 -29.61 37.48 -2.66
C PRO A 12 -29.49 37.75 -1.15
N ALA A 13 -30.60 37.51 -0.45
CA ALA A 13 -30.61 37.51 1.00
C ALA A 13 -29.67 36.42 1.52
N PHE A 14 -28.68 36.84 2.28
CA PHE A 14 -27.88 35.92 3.11
C PHE A 14 -28.84 35.31 4.15
N LEU A 15 -29.20 34.04 3.97
CA LEU A 15 -29.59 33.20 5.10
C LEU A 15 -28.37 33.07 6.01
N ALA A 16 -28.48 33.63 7.19
CA ALA A 16 -27.56 33.31 8.28
C ALA A 16 -27.72 31.82 8.56
N GLY A 17 -26.85 31.02 7.97
CA GLY A 17 -26.65 29.65 8.37
C GLY A 17 -26.14 29.67 9.82
N ALA A 18 -26.93 29.11 10.73
CA ALA A 18 -26.41 28.73 12.03
C ALA A 18 -25.19 27.83 11.75
N SER A 19 -24.02 28.26 12.15
CA SER A 19 -22.83 27.40 12.20
C SER A 19 -23.20 26.24 13.12
N LEU A 20 -23.43 25.07 12.53
CA LEU A 20 -23.37 23.83 13.28
C LEU A 20 -21.96 23.78 13.89
N PRO A 21 -21.81 23.43 15.17
CA PRO A 21 -20.50 23.21 15.73
C PRO A 21 -19.80 22.16 14.86
N ALA A 22 -18.53 22.37 14.55
CA ALA A 22 -17.68 21.37 13.96
C ALA A 22 -17.72 20.17 14.91
N PHE A 23 -18.33 19.07 14.49
CA PHE A 23 -18.30 17.85 15.26
C PHE A 23 -16.86 17.34 15.22
N ALA A 24 -16.27 17.18 16.37
CA ALA A 24 -15.09 16.39 16.63
C ALA A 24 -15.10 15.08 15.83
N VAL A 25 -13.95 14.52 15.54
CA VAL A 25 -13.83 13.18 14.97
C VAL A 25 -14.50 12.22 15.94
N ALA A 26 -15.78 11.94 15.73
CA ALA A 26 -16.55 11.05 16.57
C ALA A 26 -16.00 9.64 16.41
N GLY A 27 -15.54 9.04 17.49
CA GLY A 27 -15.24 7.62 17.53
C GLY A 27 -16.47 6.84 17.07
N GLN A 28 -16.27 5.77 16.31
CA GLN A 28 -17.38 4.93 15.88
C GLN A 28 -17.06 3.46 16.04
N VAL A 29 -18.05 2.69 16.46
CA VAL A 29 -17.97 1.23 16.49
C VAL A 29 -19.30 0.64 16.04
N SER A 30 -19.28 -0.47 15.32
CA SER A 30 -20.49 -1.12 14.81
C SER A 30 -20.48 -2.63 14.99
N PHE A 31 -21.69 -3.19 15.19
CA PHE A 31 -21.90 -4.63 15.34
C PHE A 31 -23.07 -5.05 14.47
N THR A 32 -22.98 -6.22 13.83
CA THR A 32 -24.01 -6.74 12.95
C THR A 32 -24.35 -8.19 13.33
N ASP A 33 -25.64 -8.50 13.32
CA ASP A 33 -26.12 -9.87 13.42
C ASP A 33 -27.26 -10.11 12.42
N ASN A 34 -27.48 -11.37 12.05
CA ASN A 34 -28.31 -11.74 10.91
C ASN A 34 -29.35 -12.80 11.25
N VAL A 35 -30.55 -12.64 10.70
CA VAL A 35 -31.55 -13.68 10.60
C VAL A 35 -31.46 -14.28 9.19
N PRO A 36 -31.19 -15.61 9.06
CA PRO A 36 -31.07 -16.24 7.76
C PRO A 36 -32.39 -16.28 7.00
N LEU A 37 -32.30 -16.45 5.68
CA LEU A 37 -33.46 -16.53 4.82
C LEU A 37 -34.35 -17.71 5.18
N THR A 38 -35.56 -17.43 5.64
CA THR A 38 -36.54 -18.41 6.18
C THR A 38 -37.95 -18.09 5.67
N THR A 39 -38.79 -19.11 5.47
CA THR A 39 -40.20 -18.93 5.09
C THR A 39 -40.87 -17.97 6.07
N THR A 40 -41.61 -16.95 5.52
CA THR A 40 -42.23 -15.87 6.30
C THR A 40 -43.20 -16.33 7.39
N ASN A 41 -43.63 -15.38 8.23
CA ASN A 41 -44.36 -15.53 9.47
C ASN A 41 -43.55 -16.16 10.58
N TRP A 42 -42.35 -15.60 10.78
CA TRP A 42 -41.44 -16.02 11.85
C TRP A 42 -41.16 -14.87 12.82
N THR A 43 -40.77 -15.26 14.04
CA THR A 43 -40.18 -14.39 15.04
C THR A 43 -38.86 -15.00 15.46
N GLN A 44 -37.77 -14.26 15.26
CA GLN A 44 -36.41 -14.61 15.66
C GLN A 44 -35.80 -13.44 16.42
N SER A 45 -34.53 -13.50 16.73
CA SER A 45 -33.85 -12.40 17.42
C SER A 45 -32.41 -12.28 16.91
N VAL A 46 -31.89 -11.07 16.98
CA VAL A 46 -30.48 -10.74 16.79
C VAL A 46 -29.89 -10.34 18.13
N THR A 47 -28.60 -10.61 18.31
CA THR A 47 -27.86 -10.29 19.53
C THR A 47 -26.66 -9.43 19.16
N LEU A 48 -26.61 -8.21 19.65
CA LEU A 48 -25.63 -7.20 19.32
C LEU A 48 -24.89 -6.76 20.59
N SER A 49 -23.61 -6.44 20.48
CA SER A 49 -22.87 -5.86 21.60
C SER A 49 -23.42 -4.46 21.93
N LYS A 50 -23.51 -4.16 23.22
CA LYS A 50 -23.82 -2.82 23.68
C LYS A 50 -22.59 -1.91 23.60
N PHE A 51 -22.82 -0.61 23.66
CA PHE A 51 -21.77 0.38 23.76
C PHE A 51 -21.05 0.26 25.12
N ASP A 52 -19.74 0.36 25.08
CA ASP A 52 -18.89 0.39 26.26
C ASP A 52 -18.57 1.86 26.62
N PRO A 53 -19.05 2.37 27.76
CA PRO A 53 -18.74 3.75 28.18
C PRO A 53 -17.26 4.00 28.45
N ALA A 54 -16.44 2.95 28.56
CA ALA A 54 -14.98 3.13 28.67
C ALA A 54 -14.35 3.67 27.37
N LEU A 55 -15.11 3.72 26.27
CA LEU A 55 -14.66 4.32 25.00
C LEU A 55 -14.89 5.82 24.91
N GLY A 56 -15.67 6.39 25.84
CA GLY A 56 -16.06 7.79 25.86
C GLY A 56 -17.58 8.00 25.93
N ASP A 57 -18.02 9.23 25.67
CA ASP A 57 -19.40 9.64 25.77
C ASP A 57 -20.23 9.31 24.54
N LEU A 58 -21.28 8.48 24.70
CA LEU A 58 -22.18 8.08 23.62
C LEU A 58 -23.03 9.25 23.09
N GLN A 59 -22.80 9.66 21.85
CA GLN A 59 -23.48 10.77 21.18
C GLN A 59 -24.69 10.32 20.36
N ALA A 60 -24.59 9.14 19.72
CA ALA A 60 -25.68 8.61 18.92
C ALA A 60 -25.64 7.09 18.84
N VAL A 61 -26.82 6.48 18.68
CA VAL A 61 -27.01 5.09 18.31
C VAL A 61 -27.77 5.05 16.99
N ILE A 62 -27.21 4.44 15.96
CA ILE A 62 -27.85 4.25 14.66
C ILE A 62 -28.13 2.77 14.50
N VAL A 63 -29.41 2.40 14.40
CA VAL A 63 -29.81 1.02 14.11
C VAL A 63 -30.26 0.95 12.67
N THR A 64 -29.62 0.09 11.88
CA THR A 64 -29.91 -0.12 10.46
C THR A 64 -30.43 -1.54 10.25
N LEU A 65 -31.57 -1.64 9.59
CA LEU A 65 -32.17 -2.88 9.12
C LEU A 65 -31.99 -2.99 7.60
N GLN A 66 -31.38 -4.07 7.15
CA GLN A 66 -31.45 -4.52 5.76
C GLN A 66 -32.42 -5.70 5.69
N ALA A 67 -33.61 -5.45 5.19
CA ALA A 67 -34.67 -6.44 5.02
C ALA A 67 -34.65 -6.96 3.58
N HIS A 68 -34.71 -8.27 3.42
CA HIS A 68 -34.78 -8.94 2.12
C HIS A 68 -35.95 -9.88 2.09
N ASN A 69 -36.69 -9.90 0.95
CA ASN A 69 -37.65 -10.94 0.65
C ASN A 69 -37.35 -11.61 -0.70
N GLU A 70 -37.67 -12.90 -0.77
CA GLU A 70 -37.68 -13.63 -2.04
C GLU A 70 -38.83 -14.64 -2.07
N GLY A 71 -39.23 -15.02 -3.28
CA GLY A 71 -40.27 -16.03 -3.43
C GLY A 71 -40.97 -16.02 -4.78
N SER A 72 -42.23 -16.40 -4.76
CA SER A 72 -43.07 -16.46 -5.94
C SER A 72 -44.49 -15.95 -5.65
N ALA A 73 -45.15 -15.44 -6.69
CA ALA A 73 -46.54 -15.06 -6.67
C ALA A 73 -47.23 -15.60 -7.92
N ALA A 74 -48.44 -16.09 -7.77
CA ALA A 74 -49.21 -16.57 -8.89
C ALA A 74 -50.69 -16.18 -8.72
N PHE A 75 -51.38 -15.98 -9.82
CA PHE A 75 -52.81 -15.74 -9.82
C PHE A 75 -53.51 -16.41 -10.98
N GLU A 76 -54.79 -16.67 -10.79
CA GLU A 76 -55.70 -17.13 -11.82
C GLU A 76 -56.98 -16.27 -11.77
N ASN A 77 -57.34 -15.64 -12.89
CA ASN A 77 -58.64 -14.97 -13.06
C ASN A 77 -59.71 -16.02 -13.34
N GLN A 78 -60.62 -16.20 -12.42
CA GLN A 78 -61.75 -17.14 -12.55
C GLN A 78 -63.05 -16.44 -13.00
N ASP A 79 -63.02 -15.16 -13.33
CA ASP A 79 -64.18 -14.46 -13.88
C ASP A 79 -64.41 -14.82 -15.35
N ALA A 80 -65.66 -14.70 -15.75
CA ALA A 80 -66.09 -14.87 -17.15
C ALA A 80 -65.72 -13.66 -18.04
N ALA A 81 -64.98 -12.67 -17.51
CA ALA A 81 -64.52 -11.47 -18.19
C ALA A 81 -63.01 -11.29 -18.04
N SER A 82 -62.38 -10.63 -19.02
CA SER A 82 -61.00 -10.20 -18.93
C SER A 82 -60.78 -9.16 -17.82
N ALA A 83 -59.65 -9.20 -17.19
CA ALA A 83 -59.30 -8.29 -16.10
C ALA A 83 -57.81 -7.87 -16.18
N THR A 84 -57.48 -6.74 -15.58
CA THR A 84 -56.11 -6.38 -15.27
C THR A 84 -55.84 -6.69 -13.80
N VAL A 85 -54.96 -7.63 -13.53
CA VAL A 85 -54.64 -8.08 -12.18
C VAL A 85 -53.31 -7.44 -11.75
N THR A 86 -53.36 -6.80 -10.60
CA THR A 86 -52.14 -6.25 -9.94
C THR A 86 -51.81 -7.11 -8.73
N MET A 87 -50.58 -7.59 -8.68
CA MET A 87 -50.04 -8.35 -7.55
C MET A 87 -49.05 -7.48 -6.80
N THR A 88 -49.17 -7.48 -5.51
CA THR A 88 -48.15 -6.90 -4.59
C THR A 88 -47.55 -8.03 -3.78
N PHE A 89 -46.29 -8.34 -4.08
CA PHE A 89 -45.49 -9.31 -3.32
C PHE A 89 -44.69 -8.54 -2.27
N SER A 90 -45.05 -8.66 -1.01
CA SER A 90 -44.52 -7.86 0.08
C SER A 90 -44.33 -8.68 1.35
N THR A 91 -43.31 -8.30 2.11
CA THR A 91 -43.06 -8.81 3.46
C THR A 91 -42.67 -7.64 4.36
N ARG A 92 -43.35 -7.49 5.51
CA ARG A 92 -42.95 -6.57 6.55
C ARG A 92 -41.94 -7.25 7.47
N VAL A 93 -40.75 -6.71 7.59
CA VAL A 93 -39.71 -7.12 8.54
C VAL A 93 -39.57 -6.02 9.57
N GLU A 94 -39.79 -6.31 10.84
CA GLU A 94 -39.81 -5.37 11.95
C GLU A 94 -38.79 -5.77 13.01
N VAL A 95 -37.97 -4.82 13.41
CA VAL A 95 -37.06 -4.94 14.58
C VAL A 95 -37.77 -4.29 15.77
N GLN A 96 -37.82 -5.00 16.88
CA GLN A 96 -38.48 -4.56 18.10
C GLN A 96 -37.45 -4.35 19.22
N ARG A 97 -37.78 -3.44 20.15
CA ARG A 97 -37.07 -3.33 21.41
C ARG A 97 -37.35 -4.56 22.29
N PRO A 98 -36.59 -4.78 23.36
CA PRO A 98 -36.83 -5.90 24.31
C PRO A 98 -38.21 -5.88 24.95
N ASP A 99 -38.90 -4.72 25.00
CA ASP A 99 -40.26 -4.57 25.47
C ASP A 99 -41.34 -4.85 24.38
N LEU A 100 -40.89 -5.31 23.23
CA LEU A 100 -41.70 -5.62 22.05
C LEU A 100 -42.28 -4.37 21.34
N SER A 101 -41.92 -3.17 21.72
CA SER A 101 -42.28 -1.96 20.96
C SER A 101 -41.45 -1.89 19.67
N GLN A 102 -42.06 -1.36 18.62
CA GLN A 102 -41.39 -1.21 17.34
C GLN A 102 -40.19 -0.26 17.44
N LEU A 103 -39.03 -0.70 16.97
CA LEU A 103 -37.83 0.14 16.80
C LEU A 103 -37.78 0.70 15.37
N LEU A 104 -37.76 -0.15 14.37
CA LEU A 104 -37.86 0.20 12.95
C LEU A 104 -38.43 -0.98 12.15
N PHE A 105 -38.83 -0.73 10.90
CA PHE A 105 -39.27 -1.78 9.98
C PHE A 105 -38.89 -1.46 8.54
N GLY A 106 -38.83 -2.50 7.70
CA GLY A 106 -38.68 -2.41 6.26
C GLY A 106 -39.73 -3.29 5.55
N GLU A 107 -40.22 -2.83 4.42
CA GLU A 107 -41.21 -3.55 3.61
C GLU A 107 -40.67 -3.75 2.18
N PRO A 108 -39.77 -4.74 1.94
CA PRO A 108 -39.38 -5.07 0.58
C PRO A 108 -40.61 -5.52 -0.22
N THR A 109 -40.91 -4.80 -1.32
CA THR A 109 -42.14 -4.94 -2.09
C THR A 109 -41.84 -4.99 -3.59
N VAL A 110 -42.43 -5.96 -4.28
CA VAL A 110 -42.43 -6.07 -5.75
C VAL A 110 -43.87 -5.99 -6.24
N ASN A 111 -44.11 -5.14 -7.19
CA ASN A 111 -45.43 -4.99 -7.83
C ASN A 111 -45.38 -5.49 -9.27
N THR A 112 -46.40 -6.23 -9.67
CA THR A 112 -46.62 -6.66 -11.05
C THR A 112 -48.04 -6.33 -11.47
N SER A 113 -48.27 -6.10 -12.77
CA SER A 113 -49.61 -5.82 -13.31
C SER A 113 -49.72 -6.41 -14.71
N ASP A 114 -50.70 -7.30 -14.90
CA ASP A 114 -50.93 -7.97 -16.17
C ASP A 114 -52.40 -7.98 -16.54
N SER A 115 -52.65 -7.82 -17.83
CA SER A 115 -54.00 -8.03 -18.38
C SER A 115 -54.15 -9.49 -18.82
N VAL A 116 -55.20 -10.13 -18.37
CA VAL A 116 -55.53 -11.54 -18.66
C VAL A 116 -56.94 -11.67 -19.19
N THR A 117 -57.18 -12.76 -19.88
CA THR A 117 -58.51 -13.06 -20.43
C THR A 117 -59.49 -13.55 -19.35
N ALA A 118 -60.76 -13.76 -19.75
CA ALA A 118 -61.70 -14.58 -18.99
C ALA A 118 -61.07 -15.95 -18.67
N PHE A 119 -61.58 -16.60 -17.65
CA PHE A 119 -61.16 -17.94 -17.22
C PHE A 119 -61.13 -18.92 -18.41
N ASP A 120 -60.03 -19.59 -18.61
CA ASP A 120 -59.85 -20.54 -19.71
C ASP A 120 -60.35 -21.97 -19.40
N GLY A 121 -60.81 -22.19 -18.15
CA GLY A 121 -61.37 -23.45 -17.67
C GLY A 121 -60.40 -24.34 -16.90
N VAL A 122 -59.12 -23.90 -16.72
CA VAL A 122 -58.09 -24.64 -16.00
C VAL A 122 -57.49 -23.76 -14.92
N LEU A 123 -57.44 -24.24 -13.69
CA LEU A 123 -56.76 -23.59 -12.56
C LEU A 123 -55.30 -24.08 -12.50
N ASP A 124 -54.43 -23.46 -13.25
CA ASP A 124 -53.03 -23.86 -13.34
C ASP A 124 -52.05 -22.70 -13.13
N PHE A 125 -52.54 -21.50 -12.82
CA PHE A 125 -51.77 -20.27 -12.68
C PHE A 125 -50.98 -19.91 -13.92
N GLY A 126 -51.47 -20.30 -15.10
CA GLY A 126 -50.79 -20.11 -16.37
C GLY A 126 -51.77 -19.75 -17.50
N GLY A 127 -51.42 -20.10 -18.73
CA GLY A 127 -52.29 -19.90 -19.89
C GLY A 127 -52.63 -18.45 -20.17
N ALA A 128 -53.89 -18.22 -20.62
CA ALA A 128 -54.40 -16.88 -20.96
C ALA A 128 -54.98 -16.13 -19.75
N SER A 129 -55.49 -16.88 -18.76
CA SER A 129 -56.19 -16.35 -17.56
C SER A 129 -55.33 -16.24 -16.32
N GLY A 130 -54.14 -16.87 -16.30
CA GLY A 130 -53.21 -16.89 -15.16
C GLY A 130 -51.84 -16.32 -15.45
N ARG A 131 -51.09 -16.10 -14.36
CA ARG A 131 -49.64 -15.78 -14.40
C ARG A 131 -48.96 -16.37 -13.19
N ASN A 132 -47.70 -16.77 -13.42
CA ASN A 132 -46.82 -17.23 -12.37
C ASN A 132 -45.49 -16.47 -12.43
N TYR A 133 -45.15 -15.76 -11.39
CA TYR A 133 -43.93 -15.00 -11.22
C TYR A 133 -43.00 -15.77 -10.27
N ALA A 134 -42.05 -16.44 -10.84
CA ALA A 134 -40.97 -17.09 -10.06
C ALA A 134 -39.84 -16.07 -9.76
N ASN A 135 -39.09 -16.33 -8.70
CA ASN A 135 -37.86 -15.57 -8.35
C ASN A 135 -38.12 -14.05 -8.13
N LEU A 136 -39.25 -13.69 -7.53
CA LEU A 136 -39.44 -12.33 -7.03
C LEU A 136 -38.48 -12.09 -5.88
N SER A 137 -37.78 -10.95 -5.89
CA SER A 137 -36.78 -10.60 -4.87
C SER A 137 -36.67 -9.08 -4.73
N GLN A 138 -36.59 -8.59 -3.50
CA GLN A 138 -36.38 -7.17 -3.21
C GLN A 138 -35.65 -6.98 -1.89
N ASN A 139 -34.84 -5.92 -1.85
CA ASN A 139 -34.15 -5.45 -0.65
C ASN A 139 -34.66 -4.06 -0.25
N VAL A 140 -34.72 -3.81 1.04
CA VAL A 140 -34.98 -2.48 1.60
C VAL A 140 -34.06 -2.24 2.77
N THR A 141 -33.46 -1.06 2.83
CA THR A 141 -32.64 -0.60 3.97
C THR A 141 -33.35 0.53 4.67
N GLN A 142 -33.46 0.45 5.99
CA GLN A 142 -34.04 1.47 6.85
C GLN A 142 -33.13 1.70 8.05
N SER A 143 -33.07 2.93 8.52
CA SER A 143 -32.27 3.28 9.70
C SER A 143 -33.05 4.19 10.63
N VAL A 144 -32.79 4.07 11.92
CA VAL A 144 -33.27 4.97 12.97
C VAL A 144 -32.09 5.44 13.79
N THR A 145 -32.06 6.73 14.09
CA THR A 145 -31.01 7.34 14.94
C THR A 145 -31.61 7.79 16.25
N ALA A 146 -30.98 7.41 17.35
CA ALA A 146 -31.28 7.89 18.67
C ALA A 146 -30.14 8.82 19.13
N ASN A 147 -30.48 10.07 19.45
CA ASN A 147 -29.57 11.09 20.00
C ASN A 147 -30.06 11.51 21.40
N PRO A 148 -29.23 12.09 22.26
CA PRO A 148 -29.69 12.66 23.52
C PRO A 148 -30.86 13.65 23.33
N PRO A 149 -31.89 13.58 24.13
CA PRO A 149 -32.13 12.75 25.34
C PRO A 149 -32.92 11.45 25.12
N SER A 150 -32.70 10.74 24.01
CA SER A 150 -33.46 9.52 23.71
C SER A 150 -33.25 8.42 24.77
N PRO A 151 -34.34 7.76 25.22
CA PRO A 151 -34.21 6.63 26.15
C PRO A 151 -33.54 5.40 25.53
N ASP A 152 -33.47 5.32 24.20
CA ASP A 152 -32.80 4.22 23.50
C ASP A 152 -31.29 4.22 23.75
N LEU A 153 -30.66 5.37 24.03
CA LEU A 153 -29.24 5.42 24.39
C LEU A 153 -28.94 4.52 25.61
N ALA A 154 -29.72 4.65 26.67
CA ALA A 154 -29.54 3.83 27.87
C ALA A 154 -29.83 2.33 27.60
N LEU A 155 -30.72 2.02 26.64
CA LEU A 155 -31.01 0.64 26.25
C LEU A 155 -29.80 -0.04 25.60
N PHE A 156 -29.07 0.73 24.78
CA PHE A 156 -27.91 0.25 24.04
C PHE A 156 -26.56 0.42 24.76
N THR A 157 -26.52 1.06 25.91
CA THR A 157 -25.32 1.25 26.72
C THR A 157 -25.21 0.16 27.78
N GLY A 158 -24.01 -0.37 27.97
CA GLY A 158 -23.66 -1.34 29.01
C GLY A 158 -22.82 -0.76 30.11
N PRO A 159 -22.38 -1.56 31.10
CA PRO A 159 -21.35 -1.16 32.05
C PRO A 159 -19.98 -0.99 31.40
N ALA A 160 -19.20 -0.03 31.89
CA ALA A 160 -17.84 0.21 31.39
C ALA A 160 -16.95 -1.03 31.56
N GLY A 161 -16.16 -1.36 30.55
CA GLY A 161 -15.23 -2.50 30.50
C GLY A 161 -15.87 -3.87 30.30
N ASN A 162 -17.21 -3.97 30.41
CA ASN A 162 -17.94 -5.20 30.10
C ASN A 162 -19.38 -4.88 29.68
N PRO A 163 -19.58 -4.31 28.50
CA PRO A 163 -20.86 -3.73 28.08
C PRO A 163 -21.97 -4.76 27.91
N GLY A 164 -21.65 -6.03 27.73
CA GLY A 164 -22.63 -7.09 27.48
C GLY A 164 -23.31 -6.95 26.13
N THR A 165 -24.48 -7.58 25.99
CA THR A 165 -25.24 -7.64 24.73
C THR A 165 -26.69 -7.18 24.89
N ILE A 166 -27.30 -6.76 23.80
CA ILE A 166 -28.73 -6.53 23.67
C ILE A 166 -29.32 -7.54 22.68
N THR A 167 -30.45 -8.12 23.05
CA THR A 167 -31.21 -9.00 22.16
C THR A 167 -32.45 -8.27 21.66
N LEU A 168 -32.56 -8.13 20.34
CA LEU A 168 -33.67 -7.46 19.66
C LEU A 168 -34.53 -8.50 18.93
N PRO A 169 -35.83 -8.63 19.26
CA PRO A 169 -36.73 -9.44 18.46
C PRO A 169 -36.87 -8.90 17.04
N VAL A 170 -36.86 -9.81 16.07
CA VAL A 170 -37.10 -9.52 14.66
C VAL A 170 -38.28 -10.34 14.18
N VAL A 171 -39.28 -9.68 13.61
CA VAL A 171 -40.54 -10.32 13.17
C VAL A 171 -40.68 -10.11 11.66
N ALA A 172 -40.96 -11.18 10.92
CA ALA A 172 -41.28 -11.10 9.49
C ALA A 172 -42.69 -11.66 9.20
N VAL A 173 -43.50 -10.83 8.57
CA VAL A 173 -44.89 -11.18 8.21
C VAL A 173 -45.09 -10.94 6.72
N GLY A 174 -45.56 -11.97 6.01
CA GLY A 174 -45.95 -11.83 4.60
C GLY A 174 -47.22 -10.99 4.49
N GLN A 175 -47.20 -9.99 3.62
CA GLN A 175 -48.32 -9.03 3.39
C GLN A 175 -48.73 -8.98 1.91
N SER A 176 -48.40 -10.02 1.16
CA SER A 176 -48.68 -10.08 -0.27
C SER A 176 -50.20 -10.07 -0.57
N THR A 177 -50.61 -9.35 -1.60
CA THR A 177 -51.98 -9.18 -2.02
C THR A 177 -52.12 -9.21 -3.54
N GLY A 178 -53.32 -9.44 -4.03
CA GLY A 178 -53.67 -9.31 -5.44
C GLY A 178 -55.07 -8.73 -5.61
N THR A 179 -55.24 -7.89 -6.62
CA THR A 179 -56.50 -7.21 -6.93
C THR A 179 -56.72 -7.13 -8.44
N GLY A 180 -58.00 -6.89 -8.88
CA GLY A 180 -58.30 -6.59 -10.28
C GLY A 180 -59.36 -7.45 -10.93
N ALA A 181 -59.70 -8.63 -10.36
CA ALA A 181 -60.80 -9.49 -10.79
C ALA A 181 -61.76 -9.76 -9.63
N GLY A 182 -63.02 -10.01 -9.93
CA GLY A 182 -64.03 -10.28 -8.91
C GLY A 182 -63.87 -11.66 -8.28
N ASN A 183 -63.42 -12.63 -9.07
CA ASN A 183 -63.10 -13.98 -8.63
C ASN A 183 -61.64 -14.32 -9.00
N LEU A 184 -60.75 -14.11 -8.04
CA LEU A 184 -59.29 -14.22 -8.21
C LEU A 184 -58.73 -15.26 -7.24
N THR A 185 -58.07 -16.27 -7.79
CA THR A 185 -57.28 -17.21 -6.97
C THR A 185 -55.83 -16.76 -6.92
N LEU A 186 -55.25 -16.71 -5.72
CA LEU A 186 -53.92 -16.21 -5.46
C LEU A 186 -53.08 -17.29 -4.77
N ALA A 187 -51.83 -17.38 -5.13
CA ALA A 187 -50.83 -18.21 -4.45
C ALA A 187 -49.55 -17.41 -4.21
N PHE A 188 -49.05 -17.44 -2.99
CA PHE A 188 -47.82 -16.77 -2.61
C PHE A 188 -46.92 -17.74 -1.85
N SER A 189 -45.64 -17.69 -2.17
CA SER A 189 -44.58 -18.33 -1.37
C SER A 189 -43.54 -17.30 -1.11
N SER A 190 -43.30 -16.94 0.14
CA SER A 190 -42.37 -15.91 0.51
C SER A 190 -41.40 -16.37 1.61
N LYS A 191 -40.16 -15.95 1.48
CA LYS A 191 -39.14 -16.07 2.49
C LYS A 191 -38.59 -14.68 2.80
N ALA A 192 -38.10 -14.50 4.01
CA ALA A 192 -37.44 -13.25 4.40
C ALA A 192 -36.18 -13.50 5.21
N SER A 193 -35.24 -12.56 5.11
CA SER A 193 -34.07 -12.45 5.97
C SER A 193 -33.89 -11.01 6.44
N ALA A 194 -33.10 -10.84 7.48
CA ALA A 194 -32.76 -9.53 8.03
C ALA A 194 -31.29 -9.48 8.42
N ALA A 195 -30.61 -8.40 8.11
CA ALA A 195 -29.37 -8.02 8.76
C ALA A 195 -29.61 -6.75 9.60
N VAL A 196 -29.25 -6.80 10.86
CA VAL A 196 -29.40 -5.67 11.78
C VAL A 196 -28.02 -5.22 12.23
N THR A 197 -27.70 -3.97 11.95
CA THR A 197 -26.44 -3.33 12.38
C THR A 197 -26.75 -2.25 13.39
N VAL A 198 -26.05 -2.24 14.50
CA VAL A 198 -25.99 -1.10 15.42
C VAL A 198 -24.65 -0.40 15.24
N GLN A 199 -24.68 0.90 15.10
CA GLN A 199 -23.50 1.77 15.07
C GLN A 199 -23.60 2.77 16.22
N TYR A 200 -22.53 2.90 16.96
CA TYR A 200 -22.36 3.84 18.04
C TYR A 200 -21.43 4.96 17.59
N LEU A 201 -21.86 6.20 17.76
CA LEU A 201 -21.04 7.40 17.60
C LEU A 201 -20.80 7.96 18.99
N PHE A 202 -19.55 8.20 19.34
CA PHE A 202 -19.17 8.66 20.68
C PHE A 202 -18.04 9.67 20.61
N ALA A 203 -17.95 10.52 21.61
CA ALA A 203 -16.81 11.38 21.84
C ALA A 203 -15.83 10.60 22.73
N PRO A 204 -14.62 10.32 22.27
CA PRO A 204 -13.61 9.67 23.13
C PRO A 204 -13.32 10.51 24.37
N ASP A 205 -13.05 9.87 25.50
CA ASP A 205 -12.57 10.44 26.77
C ASP A 205 -11.65 9.39 27.39
N CYS A 206 -10.42 9.37 26.93
CA CYS A 206 -9.47 8.31 27.24
C CYS A 206 -8.85 8.46 28.63
N ASN A 207 -8.73 9.70 29.15
CA ASN A 207 -8.20 9.98 30.47
C ASN A 207 -9.28 9.97 31.58
N ASN A 208 -10.57 9.79 31.18
CA ASN A 208 -11.74 9.71 32.06
C ASN A 208 -11.91 10.90 32.98
N ASN A 209 -11.70 12.11 32.44
CA ASN A 209 -11.85 13.35 33.19
C ASN A 209 -13.22 14.03 33.03
N ASP A 210 -14.18 13.33 32.35
CA ASP A 210 -15.51 13.81 31.99
C ASP A 210 -15.50 14.97 30.95
N VAL A 211 -14.36 15.13 30.22
CA VAL A 211 -14.23 16.05 29.08
C VAL A 211 -13.83 15.19 27.87
N ALA A 212 -14.39 15.46 26.73
CA ALA A 212 -14.01 14.72 25.52
C ALA A 212 -12.58 15.08 25.08
N ASP A 213 -11.84 14.10 24.58
CA ASP A 213 -10.42 14.23 24.18
C ASP A 213 -10.16 15.44 23.27
N ASP A 214 -11.05 15.67 22.29
CA ASP A 214 -10.96 16.81 21.39
C ASP A 214 -11.14 18.17 22.08
N LEU A 215 -11.97 18.20 23.11
CA LEU A 215 -12.15 19.41 23.95
C LEU A 215 -10.97 19.60 24.89
N ASP A 216 -10.37 18.54 25.38
CA ASP A 216 -9.16 18.62 26.20
C ASP A 216 -8.00 19.19 25.39
N ILE A 217 -7.79 18.68 24.16
CA ILE A 217 -6.79 19.20 23.23
C ILE A 217 -7.08 20.65 22.87
N GLN A 218 -8.33 20.96 22.49
CA GLN A 218 -8.72 22.32 22.11
C GLN A 218 -8.56 23.34 23.24
N ASN A 219 -8.84 22.93 24.46
CA ASN A 219 -8.74 23.79 25.64
C ASN A 219 -7.29 23.88 26.19
N GLY A 220 -6.38 23.04 25.67
CA GLY A 220 -4.99 22.95 26.13
C GLY A 220 -4.86 22.32 27.53
N THR A 221 -5.83 21.49 27.93
CA THR A 221 -5.77 20.66 29.15
C THR A 221 -5.03 19.35 28.89
N SER A 222 -4.99 18.90 27.67
CA SER A 222 -4.15 17.80 27.18
C SER A 222 -3.33 18.24 25.94
N SER A 223 -2.15 17.66 25.77
CA SER A 223 -1.33 17.84 24.56
C SER A 223 -1.71 16.80 23.50
N ASP A 224 -1.38 17.08 22.26
CA ASP A 224 -1.52 16.19 21.09
C ASP A 224 -0.36 16.53 20.16
N CYS A 225 0.77 15.86 20.35
CA CYS A 225 2.03 16.21 19.71
C CYS A 225 2.11 15.72 18.26
N ASP A 226 1.43 14.60 17.92
CA ASP A 226 1.40 14.02 16.58
C ASP A 226 0.17 14.48 15.76
N GLY A 227 -0.76 15.23 16.37
CA GLY A 227 -1.93 15.80 15.70
C GLY A 227 -3.00 14.77 15.31
N ASN A 228 -3.01 13.59 15.93
CA ASN A 228 -3.95 12.51 15.59
C ASN A 228 -5.33 12.63 16.27
N GLY A 229 -5.49 13.61 17.18
CA GLY A 229 -6.72 13.89 17.93
C GLY A 229 -6.93 13.02 19.16
N VAL A 230 -5.89 12.33 19.62
CA VAL A 230 -5.84 11.56 20.87
C VAL A 230 -4.87 12.28 21.83
N PRO A 231 -5.25 12.56 23.08
CA PRO A 231 -4.34 13.14 24.05
C PRO A 231 -3.07 12.31 24.26
N ASP A 232 -1.93 12.99 24.42
CA ASP A 232 -0.62 12.36 24.61
C ASP A 232 -0.62 11.34 25.78
N GLU A 233 -1.29 11.66 26.89
CA GLU A 233 -1.39 10.77 28.05
C GLU A 233 -2.20 9.49 27.80
N CYS A 234 -2.85 9.38 26.65
CA CYS A 234 -3.66 8.24 26.25
C CYS A 234 -3.00 7.37 25.20
N GLN A 235 -1.85 7.77 24.73
CA GLN A 235 -1.08 7.04 23.73
C GLN A 235 -0.04 6.11 24.38
N PRO A 236 0.49 5.11 23.66
CA PRO A 236 1.62 4.33 24.13
C PRO A 236 2.80 5.24 24.52
N ASP A 237 3.44 4.93 25.60
CA ASP A 237 4.61 5.59 26.17
C ASP A 237 5.42 4.51 26.88
N CYS A 238 6.43 4.02 26.20
CA CYS A 238 7.14 2.80 26.58
C CYS A 238 8.13 3.03 27.70
N ASP A 239 8.79 4.21 27.76
CA ASP A 239 9.74 4.57 28.81
C ASP A 239 9.09 5.35 29.97
N LYS A 240 7.84 5.80 29.78
CA LYS A 240 7.00 6.51 30.75
C LYS A 240 7.56 7.86 31.17
N ASP A 241 8.16 8.57 30.24
CA ASP A 241 8.64 9.93 30.47
C ASP A 241 7.55 11.00 30.33
N GLY A 242 6.37 10.62 29.76
CA GLY A 242 5.21 11.46 29.52
C GLY A 242 5.11 12.01 28.11
N THR A 243 6.00 11.58 27.22
CA THR A 243 5.93 11.81 25.77
C THR A 243 5.48 10.51 25.11
N PRO A 244 4.44 10.49 24.27
CA PRO A 244 4.03 9.26 23.62
C PRO A 244 5.05 8.80 22.56
N ASP A 245 5.13 7.48 22.37
CA ASP A 245 6.03 6.82 21.42
C ASP A 245 6.00 7.47 20.03
N ALA A 246 4.82 7.89 19.57
CA ALA A 246 4.65 8.53 18.27
C ALA A 246 5.30 9.93 18.15
N CYS A 247 5.68 10.55 19.27
CA CYS A 247 6.26 11.88 19.33
C CYS A 247 7.73 11.88 19.73
N GLU A 248 8.27 10.71 19.98
CA GLU A 248 9.68 10.52 20.28
C GLU A 248 10.48 10.25 19.02
N ALA A 249 11.80 10.39 19.14
CA ALA A 249 12.70 10.03 18.06
C ALA A 249 12.70 8.51 17.87
N ASP A 250 12.46 8.09 16.65
CA ASP A 250 12.55 6.72 16.16
C ASP A 250 13.38 6.79 14.88
N CYS A 251 14.66 6.53 15.02
CA CYS A 251 15.60 6.84 13.97
C CYS A 251 15.72 5.72 12.92
N ASP A 252 15.40 4.48 13.30
CA ASP A 252 15.38 3.35 12.35
C ASP A 252 13.97 3.06 11.79
N HIS A 253 12.96 3.82 12.29
CA HIS A 253 11.56 3.73 11.85
C HIS A 253 10.95 2.34 12.00
N ASP A 254 11.41 1.57 12.99
CA ASP A 254 10.84 0.25 13.28
C ASP A 254 9.52 0.34 14.08
N GLY A 255 9.15 1.55 14.50
CA GLY A 255 7.96 1.85 15.31
C GLY A 255 8.19 1.76 16.82
N THR A 256 9.44 1.63 17.24
CA THR A 256 9.87 1.66 18.64
C THR A 256 10.74 2.92 18.85
N PRO A 257 10.42 3.83 19.75
CA PRO A 257 11.26 4.99 20.02
C PRO A 257 12.66 4.61 20.47
N ASP A 258 13.65 5.41 20.09
CA ASP A 258 15.05 5.23 20.46
C ASP A 258 15.28 5.01 21.97
N ALA A 259 14.43 5.63 22.82
CA ALA A 259 14.50 5.50 24.27
C ALA A 259 14.08 4.11 24.77
N CYS A 260 13.31 3.38 23.97
CA CYS A 260 12.73 2.08 24.30
C CYS A 260 13.35 0.92 23.53
N ASP A 261 14.17 1.22 22.55
CA ASP A 261 14.83 0.21 21.75
C ASP A 261 16.06 -0.36 22.46
N GLU A 262 16.23 -1.69 22.41
CA GLU A 262 17.43 -2.37 22.91
C GLU A 262 18.64 -2.15 21.98
N THR A 263 18.39 -1.73 20.74
CA THR A 263 19.35 -1.31 19.75
C THR A 263 19.12 0.16 19.38
N PRO A 264 19.50 1.12 20.26
CA PRO A 264 19.36 2.53 19.88
C PRO A 264 20.14 2.75 18.60
N CYS A 265 19.56 3.53 17.69
CA CYS A 265 20.13 3.86 16.40
C CYS A 265 21.64 3.98 16.48
N PRO A 266 22.37 3.27 15.65
CA PRO A 266 23.74 3.65 15.42
C PRO A 266 23.70 5.13 15.04
N GLU A 267 24.43 5.99 15.77
CA GLU A 267 24.69 7.35 15.28
C GLU A 267 24.97 7.17 13.79
N CYS A 268 24.22 7.87 12.90
CA CYS A 268 24.50 7.78 11.47
C CYS A 268 25.98 7.97 11.30
N HIS A 269 26.74 6.91 11.31
CA HIS A 269 28.12 6.98 10.97
C HIS A 269 28.13 7.48 9.54
N GLU A 270 28.70 8.67 9.33
CA GLU A 270 28.84 9.22 8.01
C GLU A 270 29.56 8.19 7.13
N ILE A 271 28.79 7.27 6.54
CA ILE A 271 29.33 6.36 5.53
C ILE A 271 29.60 7.24 4.32
N ASN A 272 30.83 7.71 4.25
CA ASN A 272 31.22 8.54 3.12
C ASN A 272 31.51 7.66 1.91
N ARG A 273 30.45 7.24 1.21
CA ARG A 273 30.52 6.44 -0.02
C ARG A 273 31.29 7.12 -1.17
N ARG A 274 31.79 8.33 -0.96
CA ARG A 274 32.64 9.03 -1.93
C ARG A 274 34.13 9.02 -1.56
N THR A 275 34.53 8.24 -0.56
CA THR A 275 35.93 7.95 -0.26
C THR A 275 36.35 6.64 -0.94
N PRO A 276 37.65 6.44 -1.25
CA PRO A 276 38.09 5.19 -1.83
C PRO A 276 37.87 4.01 -0.88
N GLY A 277 37.35 2.87 -1.39
CA GLY A 277 37.09 1.67 -0.60
C GLY A 277 37.85 0.43 -1.08
N SER A 278 37.44 -0.71 -0.55
CA SER A 278 38.00 -2.04 -0.89
C SER A 278 37.09 -2.82 -1.84
N LEU A 279 35.81 -2.44 -1.91
CA LEU A 279 34.82 -3.04 -2.78
C LEU A 279 34.02 -1.95 -3.48
N LEU A 280 33.73 -2.16 -4.75
CA LEU A 280 32.98 -1.25 -5.62
C LEU A 280 31.82 -2.01 -6.25
N LEU A 281 30.58 -1.47 -6.16
CA LEU A 281 29.41 -2.00 -6.82
C LEU A 281 29.00 -1.07 -7.98
N PHE A 282 28.91 -1.64 -9.18
CA PHE A 282 28.44 -0.97 -10.39
C PHE A 282 27.04 -1.47 -10.72
N PRO A 283 26.03 -0.60 -10.79
CA PRO A 283 24.64 -1.00 -10.79
C PRO A 283 24.16 -1.69 -12.08
N GLU A 284 24.85 -1.50 -13.20
CA GLU A 284 24.45 -2.08 -14.47
C GLU A 284 25.66 -2.38 -15.37
N PHE A 285 25.58 -3.38 -16.20
CA PHE A 285 26.26 -3.43 -17.49
C PHE A 285 25.26 -3.79 -18.58
N ASP A 286 25.39 -3.15 -19.74
CA ASP A 286 24.56 -3.43 -20.92
C ASP A 286 25.42 -3.79 -22.13
N ASN A 287 25.45 -5.06 -22.45
CA ASN A 287 26.18 -5.64 -23.57
C ASN A 287 25.28 -5.94 -24.79
N ARG A 288 24.02 -5.45 -24.78
CA ARG A 288 23.10 -5.61 -25.91
C ARG A 288 23.68 -4.95 -27.16
N ARG A 289 23.26 -5.45 -28.31
CA ARG A 289 23.79 -4.97 -29.59
C ARG A 289 23.53 -3.46 -29.76
N GLY A 290 24.60 -2.71 -29.87
CA GLY A 290 24.56 -1.25 -30.04
C GLY A 290 24.71 -0.47 -28.72
N GLN A 291 24.84 -1.17 -27.61
CA GLN A 291 25.18 -0.59 -26.32
C GLN A 291 26.67 -0.82 -26.00
N VAL A 292 27.24 0.08 -25.25
CA VAL A 292 28.63 -0.01 -24.79
C VAL A 292 28.67 0.42 -23.33
N THR A 293 29.10 -0.48 -22.46
CA THR A 293 29.39 -0.15 -21.06
C THR A 293 30.90 -0.21 -20.84
N LEU A 294 31.45 0.87 -20.35
CA LEU A 294 32.85 0.97 -19.93
C LEU A 294 32.90 1.08 -18.41
N VAL A 295 33.66 0.23 -17.77
CA VAL A 295 33.91 0.27 -16.32
C VAL A 295 35.35 0.65 -16.09
N THR A 296 35.56 1.70 -15.31
CA THR A 296 36.88 2.21 -14.94
C THR A 296 37.11 2.00 -13.44
N VAL A 297 38.22 1.39 -13.08
CA VAL A 297 38.68 1.26 -11.68
C VAL A 297 40.07 1.85 -11.55
N THR A 298 40.24 2.69 -10.55
CA THR A 298 41.50 3.36 -10.25
C THR A 298 41.98 2.97 -8.85
N ASN A 299 43.23 2.56 -8.78
CA ASN A 299 43.95 2.38 -7.56
C ASN A 299 44.61 3.71 -7.14
N THR A 300 44.13 4.30 -6.09
CA THR A 300 44.64 5.59 -5.58
C THR A 300 45.84 5.45 -4.66
N ASN A 301 46.26 4.23 -4.31
CA ASN A 301 47.47 3.99 -3.55
C ASN A 301 48.72 4.11 -4.44
N CYS A 302 49.52 5.11 -4.19
CA CYS A 302 50.76 5.38 -4.94
C CYS A 302 52.02 4.86 -4.27
N ASP A 303 51.90 4.08 -3.20
CA ASP A 303 53.09 3.50 -2.54
C ASP A 303 53.73 2.45 -3.44
N SER A 304 54.99 2.64 -3.74
CA SER A 304 55.76 1.75 -4.65
C SER A 304 56.02 0.35 -4.10
N LEU A 305 55.85 0.13 -2.82
CA LEU A 305 56.11 -1.16 -2.15
C LEU A 305 54.81 -1.91 -1.85
N GLU A 306 53.76 -1.17 -1.44
CA GLU A 306 52.51 -1.74 -0.97
C GLU A 306 51.27 -1.34 -1.80
N GLY A 307 51.48 -0.54 -2.85
CA GLY A 307 50.37 -0.02 -3.67
C GLY A 307 49.85 -0.98 -4.73
N SER A 308 50.55 -2.08 -5.06
CA SER A 308 50.05 -3.05 -6.06
C SER A 308 48.95 -3.93 -5.49
N VAL A 309 47.91 -4.23 -6.27
CA VAL A 309 46.75 -5.03 -5.86
C VAL A 309 46.20 -5.84 -7.03
N ASP A 310 45.71 -7.04 -6.77
CA ASP A 310 44.87 -7.76 -7.70
C ASP A 310 43.39 -7.42 -7.41
N LEU A 311 42.63 -7.29 -8.46
CA LEU A 311 41.18 -7.04 -8.40
C LEU A 311 40.44 -8.23 -8.96
N GLU A 312 39.37 -8.60 -8.31
CA GLU A 312 38.37 -9.52 -8.86
C GLU A 312 37.19 -8.75 -9.37
N PHE A 313 36.90 -8.87 -10.66
CA PHE A 313 35.70 -8.36 -11.33
C PHE A 313 34.68 -9.49 -11.39
N VAL A 314 33.56 -9.34 -10.71
CA VAL A 314 32.50 -10.34 -10.61
C VAL A 314 31.27 -9.85 -11.34
N TYR A 315 31.02 -10.39 -12.51
CA TYR A 315 29.85 -10.08 -13.34
C TYR A 315 28.69 -10.99 -12.96
N ILE A 316 27.59 -10.42 -12.54
CA ILE A 316 26.35 -11.14 -12.24
C ILE A 316 25.39 -10.95 -13.40
N GLY A 317 25.12 -12.02 -14.14
CA GLY A 317 24.35 -11.97 -15.35
C GLY A 317 22.86 -12.25 -15.12
N ARG A 318 22.00 -11.28 -15.40
CA ARG A 318 20.54 -11.46 -15.35
C ARG A 318 19.97 -11.94 -16.68
N TYR A 319 20.56 -11.50 -17.79
CA TYR A 319 20.13 -11.89 -19.15
C TYR A 319 21.30 -12.42 -19.97
N GLY A 320 21.05 -13.48 -20.71
CA GLY A 320 22.01 -14.10 -21.63
C GLY A 320 21.98 -13.51 -23.04
N PRO A 321 22.83 -14.01 -23.97
CA PRO A 321 23.02 -13.44 -25.31
C PRO A 321 21.77 -13.37 -26.18
N ALA A 322 20.77 -14.21 -25.92
CA ALA A 322 19.46 -14.18 -26.58
C ALA A 322 18.39 -13.45 -25.74
N HIS A 323 18.82 -12.66 -24.78
CA HIS A 323 17.97 -11.98 -23.80
C HIS A 323 17.05 -12.94 -23.03
N GLN A 324 17.53 -14.16 -22.80
CA GLN A 324 16.86 -15.13 -21.95
C GLN A 324 17.21 -14.86 -20.48
N ASP A 325 16.24 -15.09 -19.61
CA ASP A 325 16.43 -15.03 -18.18
C ASP A 325 17.48 -16.05 -17.71
N LEU A 326 18.35 -15.61 -16.83
CA LEU A 326 19.36 -16.44 -16.19
C LEU A 326 19.16 -16.43 -14.67
N PRO A 327 19.58 -17.50 -13.97
CA PRO A 327 19.51 -17.57 -12.52
C PRO A 327 20.66 -16.83 -11.84
N CYS A 328 21.02 -15.66 -12.34
CA CYS A 328 22.10 -14.80 -11.85
C CYS A 328 23.46 -15.51 -11.71
N PRO A 329 23.93 -16.23 -12.76
CA PRO A 329 25.24 -16.81 -12.72
C PRO A 329 26.32 -15.74 -12.71
N GLU A 330 27.47 -16.09 -12.15
CA GLU A 330 28.66 -15.24 -12.11
C GLU A 330 29.66 -15.57 -13.23
N THR A 331 30.47 -14.57 -13.59
CA THR A 331 31.69 -14.73 -14.35
C THR A 331 32.77 -13.84 -13.72
N ASN A 332 33.89 -14.44 -13.36
CA ASN A 332 34.97 -13.79 -12.63
C ASN A 332 36.13 -13.46 -13.55
N ARG A 333 36.76 -12.30 -13.33
CA ARG A 333 37.96 -11.85 -14.05
C ARG A 333 38.91 -11.18 -13.11
N THR A 334 40.14 -11.70 -13.03
CA THR A 334 41.22 -11.08 -12.27
C THR A 334 41.96 -10.05 -13.11
N ARG A 335 42.25 -8.90 -12.54
CA ARG A 335 43.10 -7.85 -13.13
C ARG A 335 44.08 -7.34 -12.09
N HIS A 336 45.28 -7.00 -12.56
CA HIS A 336 46.37 -6.47 -11.70
C HIS A 336 46.50 -4.97 -11.90
N LEU A 337 46.52 -4.20 -10.80
CA LEU A 337 46.84 -2.78 -10.82
C LEU A 337 48.16 -2.52 -10.06
N THR A 338 49.00 -1.76 -10.68
CA THR A 338 50.21 -1.20 -10.03
C THR A 338 49.83 0.06 -9.22
N PRO A 339 50.76 0.61 -8.41
CA PRO A 339 50.49 1.86 -7.68
C PRO A 339 50.05 3.01 -8.59
N CYS A 340 49.04 3.76 -8.21
CA CYS A 340 48.49 4.87 -9.00
C CYS A 340 47.96 4.45 -10.40
N ASP A 341 47.57 3.23 -10.59
CA ASP A 341 47.14 2.69 -11.89
C ASP A 341 45.62 2.78 -12.10
N THR A 342 45.22 2.81 -13.35
CA THR A 342 43.82 2.81 -13.76
C THR A 342 43.59 1.81 -14.87
N ILE A 343 42.53 1.01 -14.74
CA ILE A 343 42.08 0.13 -15.80
C ILE A 343 40.68 0.57 -16.27
N THR A 344 40.47 0.53 -17.58
CA THR A 344 39.16 0.69 -18.18
C THR A 344 38.84 -0.55 -19.01
N LEU A 345 37.69 -1.17 -18.73
CA LEU A 345 37.25 -2.40 -19.38
C LEU A 345 35.98 -2.12 -20.19
N TRP A 346 35.92 -2.72 -21.37
CA TRP A 346 34.67 -2.82 -22.13
C TRP A 346 33.97 -4.12 -21.72
N THR A 347 32.85 -4.01 -21.02
CA THR A 347 32.17 -5.14 -20.40
C THR A 347 31.79 -6.25 -21.41
N ASN A 348 31.41 -5.90 -22.62
CA ASN A 348 31.10 -6.89 -23.67
C ASN A 348 32.31 -7.72 -24.08
N ALA A 349 33.49 -7.13 -24.08
CA ALA A 349 34.73 -7.86 -24.41
C ALA A 349 35.23 -8.68 -23.23
N ASP A 350 35.04 -8.18 -22.00
CA ASP A 350 35.48 -8.82 -20.78
C ASP A 350 34.50 -9.91 -20.30
N ASN A 351 33.20 -9.71 -20.56
CA ASN A 351 32.12 -10.63 -20.21
C ASN A 351 31.15 -10.86 -21.40
N PRO A 352 31.49 -11.68 -22.39
CA PRO A 352 30.63 -11.91 -23.55
C PRO A 352 29.43 -12.84 -23.27
N ASN A 353 29.35 -13.45 -22.08
CA ASN A 353 28.37 -14.46 -21.74
C ASN A 353 27.01 -13.86 -21.36
N TYR A 354 27.00 -12.62 -20.89
CA TYR A 354 25.80 -11.96 -20.39
C TYR A 354 25.53 -10.66 -21.14
N THR A 355 24.26 -10.33 -21.31
CA THR A 355 23.87 -9.09 -21.98
C THR A 355 23.52 -7.98 -21.01
N GLN A 356 22.99 -8.30 -19.84
CA GLN A 356 22.68 -7.32 -18.80
C GLN A 356 22.81 -7.96 -17.43
N GLY A 357 23.05 -7.13 -16.45
CA GLY A 357 23.21 -7.46 -15.05
C GLY A 357 23.99 -6.38 -14.32
N TYR A 358 24.61 -6.72 -13.22
CA TYR A 358 25.45 -5.81 -12.44
C TYR A 358 26.83 -6.40 -12.22
N LEU A 359 27.73 -5.58 -11.70
CA LEU A 359 29.14 -5.93 -11.49
C LEU A 359 29.59 -5.42 -10.14
N TYR A 360 30.36 -6.21 -9.41
CA TYR A 360 31.13 -5.69 -8.30
C TYR A 360 32.61 -6.06 -8.42
N VAL A 361 33.46 -5.25 -7.80
CA VAL A 361 34.93 -5.40 -7.87
C VAL A 361 35.48 -5.28 -6.48
N PHE A 362 36.31 -6.24 -6.08
CA PHE A 362 36.96 -6.18 -4.78
C PHE A 362 38.47 -6.45 -4.87
N ALA A 363 39.22 -5.94 -3.87
CA ALA A 363 40.63 -6.14 -3.76
C ALA A 363 40.95 -7.55 -3.27
N LYS A 364 41.91 -8.23 -3.90
CA LYS A 364 42.37 -9.54 -3.47
C LYS A 364 43.91 -9.64 -3.40
N ASN A 365 44.39 -10.57 -2.61
CA ASN A 365 45.80 -10.88 -2.48
C ASN A 365 46.25 -11.76 -3.65
N SER A 366 47.24 -11.31 -4.40
CA SER A 366 47.76 -12.00 -5.58
C SER A 366 48.35 -13.40 -5.31
N GLN A 367 48.72 -13.72 -4.07
CA GLN A 367 49.32 -15.01 -3.71
C GLN A 367 48.30 -16.01 -3.16
N THR A 368 47.31 -15.51 -2.40
CA THR A 368 46.32 -16.36 -1.72
C THR A 368 44.95 -16.38 -2.40
N GLY A 369 44.69 -15.42 -3.31
CA GLY A 369 43.39 -15.23 -3.95
C GLY A 369 42.28 -14.74 -3.01
N LYS A 370 42.57 -14.50 -1.72
CA LYS A 370 41.61 -14.06 -0.73
C LYS A 370 41.34 -12.57 -0.82
N ALA A 371 40.10 -12.15 -0.54
CA ALA A 371 39.75 -10.74 -0.40
C ALA A 371 40.52 -10.08 0.74
N ILE A 372 40.91 -8.82 0.54
CA ILE A 372 41.75 -8.08 1.49
C ILE A 372 41.27 -6.66 1.72
N VAL A 373 41.56 -6.13 2.88
CA VAL A 373 41.41 -4.70 3.19
C VAL A 373 42.34 -3.88 2.31
N PHE A 374 41.75 -3.07 1.41
CA PHE A 374 42.50 -2.18 0.51
C PHE A 374 41.67 -0.95 0.13
N ASN A 375 41.41 -0.09 1.09
CA ASN A 375 40.50 1.09 0.94
C ASN A 375 41.14 2.19 0.06
N HIS A 376 41.49 1.84 -1.17
CA HIS A 376 42.13 2.73 -2.15
C HIS A 376 41.51 2.65 -3.54
N LEU A 377 40.36 1.98 -3.69
CA LEU A 377 39.70 1.84 -4.98
C LEU A 377 38.62 2.89 -5.17
N ILE A 378 38.57 3.49 -6.36
CA ILE A 378 37.45 4.28 -6.85
C ILE A 378 37.06 3.75 -8.22
N GLY A 379 35.77 3.92 -8.59
CA GLY A 379 35.27 3.41 -9.85
C GLY A 379 34.20 4.28 -10.47
N GLU A 380 34.10 4.21 -11.78
CA GLU A 380 33.09 4.89 -12.57
C GLU A 380 32.63 3.99 -13.71
N GLU A 381 31.36 4.01 -13.97
CA GLU A 381 30.71 3.32 -15.06
C GLU A 381 30.21 4.34 -16.07
N PHE A 382 30.38 4.03 -17.36
CA PHE A 382 30.00 4.92 -18.44
C PHE A 382 29.22 4.15 -19.51
N PHE A 383 27.99 4.58 -19.77
CA PHE A 383 27.11 4.01 -20.77
C PHE A 383 27.10 4.83 -22.04
N LEU A 384 27.21 4.16 -23.15
CA LEU A 384 27.06 4.75 -24.48
C LEU A 384 26.00 3.98 -25.24
N SER A 385 24.96 4.67 -25.68
CA SER A 385 24.00 4.17 -26.63
C SER A 385 24.05 5.00 -27.93
N PRO A 386 24.99 4.71 -28.83
CA PRO A 386 25.18 5.51 -30.05
C PRO A 386 23.95 5.56 -30.96
N ASN A 387 23.08 4.54 -30.89
CA ASN A 387 21.85 4.50 -31.68
C ASN A 387 20.77 5.43 -31.13
N ASP A 388 20.73 5.60 -29.82
CA ASP A 388 19.72 6.40 -29.11
C ASP A 388 20.24 7.78 -28.76
N GLN A 389 21.53 8.05 -29.01
CA GLN A 389 22.24 9.28 -28.64
C GLN A 389 22.23 9.54 -27.14
N LEU A 390 22.32 8.45 -26.34
CA LEU A 390 22.32 8.49 -24.89
C LEU A 390 23.72 8.23 -24.37
N ASP A 391 24.16 9.05 -23.43
CA ASP A 391 25.40 8.92 -22.68
C ASP A 391 25.09 9.15 -21.20
N ASP A 392 25.36 8.17 -20.37
CA ASP A 392 25.21 8.24 -18.93
C ASP A 392 26.50 7.86 -18.23
N SER A 393 26.75 8.41 -17.05
CA SER A 393 27.88 8.08 -16.20
C SER A 393 27.42 8.00 -14.75
N VAL A 394 27.86 6.96 -14.06
CA VAL A 394 27.56 6.75 -12.66
C VAL A 394 28.79 6.30 -11.89
N SER A 395 29.03 6.91 -10.73
CA SER A 395 30.07 6.45 -9.82
C SER A 395 29.65 5.13 -9.16
N ALA A 396 30.60 4.23 -8.98
CA ALA A 396 30.37 3.01 -8.22
C ALA A 396 29.93 3.33 -6.78
N LEU A 397 29.04 2.51 -6.23
CA LEU A 397 28.82 2.47 -4.79
C LEU A 397 30.05 1.85 -4.11
N VAL A 398 30.56 2.51 -3.10
CA VAL A 398 31.83 2.14 -2.46
C VAL A 398 31.58 1.54 -1.08
N PHE A 399 32.24 0.43 -0.79
CA PHE A 399 32.25 -0.18 0.54
C PHE A 399 33.66 -0.24 1.07
N HIS A 400 33.87 0.24 2.30
CA HIS A 400 35.12 0.13 3.00
C HIS A 400 35.21 -1.23 3.66
N ALA A 401 36.40 -1.81 3.70
CA ALA A 401 36.66 -2.98 4.50
C ALA A 401 37.29 -2.59 5.85
N PHE A 402 36.96 -3.34 6.86
CA PHE A 402 37.47 -3.12 8.23
C PHE A 402 38.68 -3.96 8.52
N GLY A 403 39.57 -3.44 9.37
CA GLY A 403 40.79 -4.11 9.81
C GLY A 403 42.07 -3.46 9.30
N GLU A 404 43.19 -4.15 9.51
CA GLU A 404 44.50 -3.68 9.06
C GLU A 404 44.67 -3.85 7.55
N GLN A 405 45.37 -2.94 6.92
CA GLN A 405 45.61 -2.99 5.47
C GLN A 405 46.17 -4.36 5.06
N ARG A 406 45.62 -4.95 4.00
CA ARG A 406 45.91 -6.29 3.47
C ARG A 406 45.51 -7.46 4.38
N ALA A 407 44.84 -7.23 5.50
CA ALA A 407 44.20 -8.30 6.24
C ALA A 407 43.10 -8.97 5.39
N ASN A 408 42.85 -10.24 5.67
CA ASN A 408 41.71 -10.94 5.05
C ASN A 408 40.40 -10.33 5.53
N THR A 409 39.48 -10.02 4.62
CA THR A 409 38.15 -9.49 4.95
C THR A 409 37.15 -10.58 5.30
N ASP A 410 37.33 -11.79 4.76
CA ASP A 410 36.49 -12.96 5.05
C ASP A 410 36.80 -13.47 6.47
N LEU A 411 36.09 -12.94 7.47
CA LEU A 411 36.37 -13.18 8.89
C LEU A 411 35.86 -14.51 9.39
N ASP A 412 34.74 -14.95 8.89
CA ASP A 412 34.08 -16.21 9.28
C ASP A 412 34.52 -17.40 8.40
N GLY A 413 35.09 -17.13 7.24
CA GLY A 413 35.72 -18.13 6.37
C GLY A 413 34.76 -18.82 5.43
N ASP A 414 33.60 -18.23 5.19
CA ASP A 414 32.54 -18.81 4.33
C ASP A 414 32.73 -18.50 2.85
N GLY A 415 33.59 -17.53 2.51
CA GLY A 415 33.87 -17.11 1.14
C GLY A 415 32.92 -16.09 0.55
N ILE A 416 31.97 -15.57 1.32
CA ILE A 416 31.04 -14.50 0.95
C ILE A 416 31.67 -13.13 1.23
N ARG A 417 31.16 -12.09 0.65
CA ARG A 417 31.51 -10.68 0.95
C ARG A 417 30.39 -10.09 1.76
N ASP A 418 30.51 -10.15 3.08
CA ASP A 418 29.48 -9.70 4.00
C ASP A 418 29.49 -8.19 4.17
N LEU A 419 28.35 -7.58 3.92
CA LEU A 419 28.11 -6.15 4.13
C LEU A 419 27.46 -5.98 5.52
N ASP A 420 28.21 -6.32 6.56
CA ASP A 420 27.72 -6.52 7.94
C ASP A 420 28.32 -5.53 8.96
N GLY A 421 29.04 -4.51 8.48
CA GLY A 421 29.73 -3.56 9.34
C GLY A 421 30.97 -4.13 10.04
N ARG A 422 31.41 -5.34 9.66
CA ARG A 422 32.61 -6.01 10.19
C ARG A 422 33.60 -6.37 9.10
N GLU A 423 33.13 -6.96 8.02
CA GLU A 423 33.92 -7.25 6.83
C GLU A 423 33.95 -6.03 5.92
N TYR A 424 32.76 -5.56 5.52
CA TYR A 424 32.57 -4.33 4.76
C TYR A 424 31.48 -3.48 5.40
N ASP A 425 31.39 -2.22 4.99
CA ASP A 425 30.29 -1.33 5.38
C ASP A 425 28.95 -2.03 5.16
N GLU A 426 28.00 -1.81 6.07
CA GLU A 426 26.61 -2.26 5.89
C GLU A 426 26.01 -1.68 4.62
N ALA A 427 25.06 -2.40 4.05
CA ALA A 427 24.36 -1.97 2.86
C ALA A 427 23.03 -1.29 3.24
N PRO A 428 22.55 -0.33 2.42
CA PRO A 428 21.27 0.30 2.68
C PRO A 428 20.13 -0.71 2.48
N ASP A 429 19.10 -0.62 3.30
CA ASP A 429 17.82 -1.31 3.14
C ASP A 429 16.73 -0.37 2.63
N GLU A 430 16.84 0.91 2.93
CA GLU A 430 15.94 1.97 2.45
C GLU A 430 16.72 3.06 1.71
N LEU A 431 16.18 3.47 0.57
CA LEU A 431 16.76 4.47 -0.31
C LEU A 431 15.72 5.52 -0.70
N LEU A 432 16.15 6.77 -0.81
CA LEU A 432 15.30 7.88 -1.25
C LEU A 432 15.72 8.35 -2.65
N ILE A 433 14.78 8.33 -3.57
CA ILE A 433 14.90 8.95 -4.90
C ILE A 433 14.25 10.34 -4.83
N PRO A 434 15.05 11.41 -4.87
CA PRO A 434 14.57 12.75 -4.51
C PRO A 434 13.65 13.37 -5.56
N ARG A 435 13.58 12.79 -6.75
CA ARG A 435 12.73 13.28 -7.84
C ARG A 435 12.46 12.20 -8.87
N PHE A 436 11.26 12.19 -9.41
CA PHE A 436 10.93 11.61 -10.70
C PHE A 436 9.89 12.51 -11.40
N LEU A 437 9.81 12.41 -12.71
CA LEU A 437 8.76 13.06 -13.49
C LEU A 437 7.69 12.05 -13.84
N GLY A 438 6.42 12.47 -13.83
CA GLY A 438 5.29 11.63 -14.22
C GLY A 438 5.53 11.00 -15.59
N GLN A 439 5.40 9.66 -15.66
CA GLN A 439 5.72 8.90 -16.86
C GLN A 439 4.65 9.04 -17.92
N ASP A 440 5.06 9.35 -19.16
CA ASP A 440 4.21 9.53 -20.34
C ASP A 440 4.95 9.11 -21.63
N ASP A 441 4.52 9.61 -22.78
CA ASP A 441 5.20 9.37 -24.07
C ASP A 441 6.57 10.08 -24.17
N VAL A 442 6.82 11.09 -23.35
CA VAL A 442 8.07 11.88 -23.33
C VAL A 442 9.02 11.36 -22.25
N PHE A 443 8.50 11.17 -21.02
CA PHE A 443 9.26 10.67 -19.88
C PHE A 443 9.07 9.16 -19.74
N ASN A 444 10.17 8.43 -19.86
CA ASN A 444 10.17 6.96 -19.85
C ASN A 444 11.35 6.45 -19.02
N SER A 445 11.33 6.77 -17.75
CA SER A 445 12.37 6.45 -16.78
C SER A 445 12.33 4.99 -16.36
N ARG A 446 13.49 4.45 -16.02
CA ARG A 446 13.64 3.10 -15.48
C ARG A 446 14.36 3.13 -14.14
N LEU A 447 14.05 2.19 -13.29
CA LEU A 447 14.70 2.01 -11.99
C LEU A 447 15.52 0.73 -12.01
N ILE A 448 16.83 0.87 -11.83
CA ILE A 448 17.70 -0.27 -11.61
C ILE A 448 17.54 -0.70 -10.16
N LEU A 449 17.35 -1.99 -9.93
CA LEU A 449 17.18 -2.59 -8.60
C LEU A 449 18.15 -3.76 -8.44
N ILE A 450 18.85 -3.79 -7.31
CA ILE A 450 19.78 -4.87 -6.94
C ILE A 450 19.39 -5.38 -5.56
N GLY A 451 19.19 -6.69 -5.43
CA GLY A 451 19.06 -7.33 -4.12
C GLY A 451 20.46 -7.65 -3.57
N LEU A 452 20.73 -7.17 -2.37
CA LEU A 452 22.02 -7.33 -1.71
C LEU A 452 21.98 -8.32 -0.53
N SER A 453 20.88 -9.03 -0.34
CA SER A 453 20.72 -10.06 0.70
C SER A 453 20.24 -11.37 0.12
N GLY A 454 20.72 -12.48 0.66
CA GLY A 454 20.23 -13.84 0.42
C GLY A 454 20.74 -14.52 -0.85
N GLY A 455 21.39 -13.81 -1.73
CA GLY A 455 22.02 -14.38 -2.92
C GLY A 455 21.07 -14.81 -4.04
N THR A 456 21.58 -15.61 -4.99
CA THR A 456 20.87 -15.97 -6.24
C THR A 456 19.62 -16.82 -6.07
N ALA A 457 19.36 -17.38 -4.89
CA ALA A 457 18.19 -18.21 -4.65
C ALA A 457 16.94 -17.43 -4.22
N PHE A 458 17.12 -16.13 -3.92
CA PHE A 458 16.08 -15.30 -3.34
C PHE A 458 15.40 -14.41 -4.37
N THR A 459 14.11 -14.19 -4.18
CA THR A 459 13.34 -13.13 -4.83
C THR A 459 13.18 -12.01 -3.83
N THR A 460 13.64 -10.82 -4.17
CA THR A 460 13.52 -9.62 -3.34
C THR A 460 12.25 -8.88 -3.70
N THR A 461 11.48 -8.51 -2.70
CA THR A 461 10.31 -7.63 -2.82
C THR A 461 10.65 -6.31 -2.16
N VAL A 462 10.41 -5.23 -2.87
CA VAL A 462 10.59 -3.86 -2.38
C VAL A 462 9.24 -3.17 -2.28
N ALA A 463 9.08 -2.34 -1.27
CA ALA A 463 7.96 -1.44 -1.09
C ALA A 463 8.34 -0.04 -1.57
N PHE A 464 7.36 0.68 -2.10
CA PHE A 464 7.51 2.06 -2.53
C PHE A 464 6.52 2.93 -1.76
N GLN A 465 7.02 4.00 -1.18
CA GLN A 465 6.22 5.13 -0.73
C GLN A 465 6.45 6.27 -1.70
N VAL A 466 5.43 6.58 -2.49
CA VAL A 466 5.52 7.55 -3.60
C VAL A 466 4.76 8.81 -3.22
N TYR A 467 5.43 9.93 -3.24
CA TYR A 467 4.87 11.24 -2.93
C TYR A 467 4.84 12.10 -4.19
N ASN A 468 3.71 12.74 -4.44
CA ASN A 468 3.64 13.79 -5.45
C ASN A 468 4.15 15.12 -4.88
N ASP A 469 4.17 16.18 -5.67
CA ASP A 469 4.56 17.53 -5.25
C ASP A 469 3.54 18.22 -4.32
N ASN A 470 2.39 17.60 -4.10
CA ASN A 470 1.33 18.03 -3.19
C ASN A 470 1.32 17.25 -1.86
N GLU A 471 2.39 16.50 -1.55
CA GLU A 471 2.53 15.71 -0.31
C GLU A 471 1.50 14.56 -0.18
N GLU A 472 0.83 14.19 -1.27
CA GLU A 472 -0.07 13.03 -1.26
C GLU A 472 0.73 11.75 -1.43
N MET A 473 0.53 10.80 -0.52
CA MET A 473 1.25 9.53 -0.48
C MET A 473 0.48 8.42 -1.20
N SER A 474 1.19 7.68 -1.99
CA SER A 474 0.74 6.43 -2.61
C SER A 474 1.76 5.33 -2.38
N SER A 475 1.34 4.07 -2.39
CA SER A 475 2.23 2.93 -2.20
C SER A 475 2.20 1.98 -3.39
N ALA A 476 3.31 1.29 -3.60
CA ALA A 476 3.44 0.22 -4.59
C ALA A 476 4.41 -0.84 -4.08
N GLU A 477 4.36 -2.03 -4.66
CA GLU A 477 5.31 -3.11 -4.40
C GLU A 477 5.82 -3.65 -5.73
N TYR A 478 7.05 -4.14 -5.73
CA TYR A 478 7.64 -4.81 -6.88
C TYR A 478 8.56 -5.93 -6.41
N SER A 479 8.46 -7.08 -7.08
CA SER A 479 9.31 -8.23 -6.78
C SER A 479 10.23 -8.51 -7.97
N PHE A 480 11.49 -8.75 -7.68
CA PHE A 480 12.50 -9.02 -8.70
C PHE A 480 13.49 -10.09 -8.21
N TYR A 481 14.34 -10.53 -9.12
CA TYR A 481 15.30 -11.58 -8.87
C TYR A 481 16.71 -11.05 -9.13
N CYS A 482 17.53 -10.98 -8.10
CA CYS A 482 18.90 -10.43 -8.05
C CYS A 482 19.11 -9.03 -8.65
N TRP A 483 18.62 -8.78 -9.85
CA TRP A 483 18.74 -7.53 -10.60
C TRP A 483 17.53 -7.32 -11.50
N ALA A 484 17.07 -6.08 -11.62
CA ALA A 484 16.02 -5.69 -12.54
C ALA A 484 16.19 -4.23 -13.00
N ASP A 485 15.62 -3.90 -14.16
CA ASP A 485 15.58 -2.54 -14.71
C ASP A 485 14.17 -2.17 -15.25
N PRO A 486 13.10 -2.36 -14.45
CA PRO A 486 11.75 -2.04 -14.91
C PRO A 486 11.62 -0.54 -15.21
N ARG A 487 10.81 -0.21 -16.19
CA ARG A 487 10.31 1.16 -16.32
C ARG A 487 9.39 1.46 -15.13
N LEU A 488 9.37 2.70 -14.67
CA LEU A 488 8.51 3.09 -13.55
C LEU A 488 7.05 2.71 -13.76
N VAL A 489 6.54 2.82 -14.99
CA VAL A 489 5.17 2.40 -15.35
C VAL A 489 4.93 0.88 -15.25
N GLU A 490 5.98 0.07 -15.31
CA GLU A 490 5.91 -1.39 -15.17
C GLU A 490 5.90 -1.81 -13.70
N ILE A 491 6.40 -0.95 -12.82
CA ILE A 491 6.29 -1.12 -11.37
C ILE A 491 4.84 -0.89 -10.95
N ASN A 492 4.32 0.32 -11.19
CA ASN A 492 2.94 0.66 -10.84
C ASN A 492 2.44 1.90 -11.60
N GLY A 493 1.13 2.00 -11.77
CA GLY A 493 0.48 3.16 -12.37
C GLY A 493 0.60 4.45 -11.56
N VAL A 494 0.99 4.42 -10.28
CA VAL A 494 1.20 5.60 -9.43
C VAL A 494 2.33 6.52 -9.94
N PHE A 495 3.22 5.99 -10.78
CA PHE A 495 4.30 6.76 -11.39
C PHE A 495 3.90 7.46 -12.69
N THR A 496 2.68 7.28 -13.17
CA THR A 496 2.24 7.86 -14.44
C THR A 496 1.79 9.31 -14.28
N GLN A 497 2.02 10.09 -15.33
CA GLN A 497 1.52 11.47 -15.43
C GLN A 497 -0.01 11.53 -15.21
N ASP A 498 -0.75 10.61 -15.87
CA ASP A 498 -2.20 10.53 -15.72
C ASP A 498 -2.67 10.29 -14.28
N TYR A 499 -1.90 9.56 -13.49
CA TYR A 499 -2.23 9.35 -12.09
C TYR A 499 -1.95 10.60 -11.26
N LEU A 500 -0.77 11.18 -11.41
CA LEU A 500 -0.32 12.32 -10.60
C LEU A 500 -1.22 13.55 -10.79
N VAL A 501 -1.63 13.88 -12.03
CA VAL A 501 -2.53 15.03 -12.30
C VAL A 501 -3.96 14.83 -11.81
N ASN A 502 -4.36 13.61 -11.47
CA ASN A 502 -5.72 13.30 -11.01
C ASN A 502 -5.81 13.15 -9.47
N THR A 503 -4.78 13.52 -8.74
CA THR A 503 -4.80 13.58 -7.28
C THR A 503 -5.66 14.77 -6.79
N ASN A 504 -6.06 14.76 -5.52
CA ASN A 504 -7.11 15.68 -5.02
C ASN A 504 -6.65 17.15 -4.87
N HIS A 505 -5.35 17.39 -4.85
CA HIS A 505 -4.77 18.72 -4.68
C HIS A 505 -3.83 18.99 -5.85
N ASP A 506 -4.37 19.62 -6.86
CA ASP A 506 -3.60 20.08 -8.00
C ASP A 506 -3.03 21.47 -7.69
N SER A 507 -1.71 21.57 -7.58
CA SER A 507 -1.01 22.82 -7.33
C SER A 507 -0.24 23.31 -8.56
N ASP A 508 -0.82 23.24 -9.72
CA ASP A 508 -0.32 23.75 -11.01
C ASP A 508 0.44 25.09 -10.93
N GLU A 509 0.16 25.88 -9.88
CA GLU A 509 0.79 27.16 -9.64
C GLU A 509 2.26 27.06 -9.21
N ILE A 510 2.70 25.93 -8.67
CA ILE A 510 4.06 25.79 -8.10
C ILE A 510 5.07 25.35 -9.16
N VAL A 511 4.70 24.43 -10.03
CA VAL A 511 5.62 23.90 -11.06
C VAL A 511 5.46 24.64 -12.39
N GLY A 512 4.39 25.36 -12.59
CA GLY A 512 4.18 26.23 -13.75
C GLY A 512 4.02 25.52 -15.08
N ALA A 513 3.72 24.24 -15.04
CA ALA A 513 3.58 23.42 -16.24
C ALA A 513 2.34 22.54 -16.12
N ASN A 514 1.25 22.97 -16.68
CA ASN A 514 -0.01 22.24 -16.80
C ASN A 514 0.11 20.84 -17.45
N MET A 515 1.25 20.20 -17.47
CA MET A 515 1.45 18.96 -18.22
C MET A 515 2.53 18.03 -17.69
N HIS A 516 3.26 18.37 -16.63
CA HIS A 516 4.36 17.53 -16.13
C HIS A 516 4.43 17.60 -14.61
N GLU A 517 3.74 16.69 -13.97
CA GLU A 517 3.82 16.50 -12.54
C GLU A 517 5.12 15.80 -12.16
N SER A 518 5.59 16.06 -10.95
CA SER A 518 6.76 15.43 -10.37
C SER A 518 6.43 14.80 -9.02
N GLY A 519 7.36 14.02 -8.54
CA GLY A 519 7.26 13.42 -7.22
C GLY A 519 8.63 12.93 -6.75
N TRP A 520 8.65 12.35 -5.59
CA TRP A 520 9.79 11.63 -5.04
C TRP A 520 9.30 10.33 -4.41
N PHE A 521 10.19 9.41 -4.14
CA PHE A 521 9.78 8.16 -3.52
C PHE A 521 10.89 7.56 -2.66
N ARG A 522 10.47 6.80 -1.67
CA ARG A 522 11.31 5.86 -0.95
C ARG A 522 11.13 4.48 -1.55
N VAL A 523 12.20 3.72 -1.57
CA VAL A 523 12.21 2.30 -1.89
C VAL A 523 12.86 1.57 -0.75
N ASP A 524 12.15 0.60 -0.22
CA ASP A 524 12.47 -0.13 1.00
C ASP A 524 12.49 -1.63 0.73
N GLY A 525 13.47 -2.33 1.28
CA GLY A 525 13.61 -3.78 1.21
C GLY A 525 12.61 -4.48 2.12
N LEU A 526 11.44 -4.86 1.61
CA LEU A 526 10.39 -5.46 2.41
C LEU A 526 10.68 -6.92 2.78
N LEU A 527 11.13 -7.73 1.82
CA LEU A 527 11.28 -9.17 1.99
C LEU A 527 12.18 -9.77 0.92
N ALA A 528 13.14 -10.58 1.29
CA ALA A 528 13.82 -11.50 0.39
C ALA A 528 13.45 -12.95 0.73
N GLN A 529 12.91 -13.69 -0.25
CA GLN A 529 12.36 -15.01 -0.01
C GLN A 529 12.90 -16.06 -0.97
N SER A 530 13.26 -17.22 -0.43
CA SER A 530 13.59 -18.44 -1.16
C SER A 530 12.65 -19.59 -0.74
N THR A 531 12.84 -20.75 -1.35
CA THR A 531 12.11 -21.97 -0.92
C THR A 531 12.51 -22.47 0.48
N ALA A 532 13.62 -21.99 1.02
CA ALA A 532 14.24 -22.50 2.26
C ALA A 532 14.34 -21.47 3.37
N ALA A 533 14.36 -20.19 3.06
CA ALA A 533 14.59 -19.10 4.01
C ALA A 533 13.86 -17.82 3.59
N GLU A 534 13.69 -16.94 4.56
CA GLU A 534 13.05 -15.62 4.44
C GLU A 534 13.93 -14.62 5.21
N ILE A 535 14.20 -13.48 4.61
CA ILE A 535 14.96 -12.37 5.20
C ILE A 535 14.01 -11.17 5.17
N VAL A 536 13.72 -10.63 6.33
CA VAL A 536 12.95 -9.39 6.50
C VAL A 536 13.93 -8.23 6.41
N ASP A 537 13.50 -7.12 5.85
CA ASP A 537 14.29 -5.89 5.64
C ASP A 537 15.65 -6.17 4.94
N PRO A 538 15.60 -6.79 3.74
CA PRO A 538 16.82 -7.13 3.01
C PRO A 538 17.52 -5.89 2.48
N ALA A 539 18.84 -5.87 2.55
CA ALA A 539 19.65 -4.85 1.93
C ALA A 539 19.42 -4.79 0.41
N ILE A 540 19.30 -3.58 -0.11
CA ILE A 540 19.02 -3.31 -1.53
C ILE A 540 19.89 -2.16 -2.05
N TYR A 541 19.97 -2.03 -3.38
CA TYR A 541 20.45 -0.83 -4.02
C TYR A 541 19.56 -0.47 -5.22
N ALA A 542 19.31 0.82 -5.42
CA ALA A 542 18.47 1.31 -6.50
C ALA A 542 19.08 2.55 -7.16
N VAL A 543 18.96 2.66 -8.48
CA VAL A 543 19.43 3.82 -9.24
C VAL A 543 18.35 4.21 -10.25
N LEU A 544 17.90 5.46 -10.22
CA LEU A 544 16.96 5.98 -11.20
C LEU A 544 17.70 6.48 -12.45
N VAL A 545 17.31 5.96 -13.60
CA VAL A 545 17.71 6.47 -14.90
C VAL A 545 16.53 7.22 -15.52
N GLU A 546 16.49 8.53 -15.35
CA GLU A 546 15.47 9.36 -15.97
C GLU A 546 15.72 9.50 -17.46
N ARG A 547 14.67 9.35 -18.27
CA ARG A 547 14.72 9.51 -19.72
C ARG A 547 13.66 10.48 -20.22
N ALA A 548 14.08 11.40 -21.08
CA ALA A 548 13.21 12.34 -21.77
C ALA A 548 13.57 12.36 -23.26
N GLY A 549 12.90 11.54 -24.05
CA GLY A 549 13.20 11.37 -25.48
C GLY A 549 14.61 10.81 -25.68
N SER A 550 15.53 11.63 -26.23
CA SER A 550 16.94 11.28 -26.46
C SER A 550 17.90 11.73 -25.36
N TYR A 551 17.39 12.24 -24.26
CA TYR A 551 18.19 12.65 -23.10
C TYR A 551 18.00 11.67 -21.97
N SER A 552 19.10 11.37 -21.25
CA SER A 552 19.03 10.64 -19.99
C SER A 552 19.91 11.29 -18.93
N VAL A 553 19.55 11.04 -17.68
CA VAL A 553 20.28 11.46 -16.48
C VAL A 553 20.18 10.34 -15.47
N VAL A 554 21.28 10.02 -14.82
CA VAL A 554 21.29 9.06 -13.72
C VAL A 554 21.21 9.84 -12.41
N ASP A 555 20.19 9.55 -11.62
CA ASP A 555 20.03 10.07 -10.28
C ASP A 555 20.41 8.97 -9.26
N LEU A 556 21.48 9.22 -8.52
CA LEU A 556 21.89 8.35 -7.41
C LEU A 556 20.91 8.53 -6.25
N PRO A 557 20.57 7.48 -5.54
CA PRO A 557 19.73 7.57 -4.36
C PRO A 557 20.45 8.30 -3.22
N TRP A 558 19.64 8.84 -2.31
CA TRP A 558 20.13 9.20 -0.98
C TRP A 558 19.92 7.99 -0.07
N GLU A 559 20.93 7.60 0.64
CA GLU A 559 20.85 6.57 1.67
C GLU A 559 20.26 7.20 2.92
N LEU A 560 19.28 6.53 3.52
CA LEU A 560 18.80 6.85 4.85
C LEU A 560 19.72 6.16 5.87
N CYS A 561 19.56 6.50 7.15
CA CYS A 561 20.43 5.95 8.19
C CYS A 561 20.11 4.49 8.54
N THR A 562 19.05 3.95 7.96
CA THR A 562 18.69 2.53 8.07
C THR A 562 19.62 1.69 7.22
N GLN A 563 20.21 0.69 7.83
CA GLN A 563 21.16 -0.21 7.19
C GLN A 563 20.88 -1.64 7.64
N SER A 564 20.98 -2.56 6.71
CA SER A 564 20.79 -3.97 6.97
C SER A 564 22.00 -4.78 6.53
N ASN A 565 22.14 -5.96 7.10
CA ASN A 565 23.17 -6.88 6.69
C ASN A 565 22.91 -7.35 5.26
N GLY A 566 23.83 -7.07 4.37
CA GLY A 566 23.85 -7.54 3.00
C GLY A 566 24.91 -8.59 2.79
N ASP A 567 24.67 -9.49 1.86
CA ASP A 567 25.64 -10.41 1.33
C ASP A 567 25.72 -10.26 -0.18
N LEU A 568 26.86 -9.96 -0.70
CA LEU A 568 27.08 -10.08 -2.12
C LEU A 568 27.10 -11.55 -2.46
N LEU A 569 26.25 -11.92 -3.39
CA LEU A 569 25.98 -13.27 -3.86
C LEU A 569 27.15 -14.22 -3.63
N PRO A 570 26.93 -15.40 -3.03
CA PRO A 570 28.00 -16.34 -2.73
C PRO A 570 28.76 -16.64 -4.00
N VAL A 571 29.95 -16.14 -4.04
CA VAL A 571 30.87 -16.33 -5.14
C VAL A 571 31.65 -17.57 -4.81
N SER A 572 31.62 -18.57 -5.67
CA SER A 572 32.61 -19.61 -5.64
C SER A 572 33.96 -19.00 -6.02
N LEU A 573 34.62 -18.37 -5.09
CA LEU A 573 35.92 -17.76 -5.29
C LEU A 573 37.05 -18.76 -5.56
N PHE A 574 36.73 -20.03 -5.59
CA PHE A 574 37.65 -21.10 -5.85
C PHE A 574 37.58 -21.52 -7.32
N GLY A 575 38.26 -20.80 -8.14
CA GLY A 575 38.47 -21.13 -9.54
C GLY A 575 38.47 -19.89 -10.42
N ASP A 576 39.64 -19.59 -10.94
CA ASP A 576 39.76 -18.71 -12.10
C ASP A 576 38.87 -19.26 -13.19
N GLN A 577 37.77 -18.57 -13.53
CA GLN A 577 36.88 -18.95 -14.64
C GLN A 577 37.43 -18.44 -15.98
N ASP A 578 38.72 -18.16 -16.03
CA ASP A 578 39.43 -17.67 -17.22
C ASP A 578 39.77 -18.79 -18.25
N GLU A 579 38.92 -19.82 -18.42
CA GLU A 579 39.04 -20.75 -19.53
C GLU A 579 38.02 -20.49 -20.64
#